data_51db2d861eeedc647e3df96fde410afb
#
_entry.id   51db2d861eeedc647e3df96fde410afb
#
_cell.length_a   1.000
_cell.length_b   1.000
_cell.length_c   1.000
_cell.angle_alpha   90.00
_cell.angle_beta   90.00
_cell.angle_gamma   90.00
#
_symmetry.space_group_name_H-M   'P 1'
#
loop_
_entity.id
_entity.type
_entity.pdbx_description
1 polymer ?
#
loop_
_entity_poly.entity_id
_entity_poly.type
_entity_poly.pdbx_seq_one_letter_code
_entity_poly.pdbx_strand_id
1 'polypeptide(L)'
;MHAVTYELIKECSRSGARLGKLHTPHGTFDTPMFMPVGTQATVKTLAPEELYAMGSQVILSNTYHLFLRPGHELVKKAGGLHNFMRYDRGMLTDSGGFQVFSLGAMRKIKEEGVTFRSHIDGSKKFLSPEIATEVQEALGADIAMAFDECIPYPADFDYAKESTLRTTRWAKRCLDIHTREDQAMFGIVQGGMYPELRKMSADQLTEMDFAGYGIGGLSVGEPKPLMYDILNQTTEHMPKNKARYLMGVGTPDCIVEAVNLGVDMFDCVFPTRVARNGTAMVPEGRLVVRNAAYAEDFRPIDERCGCYTCRNFSRAYIRHLFKAEELFALRLLTIHNLHFLLDFTKQIRSAIASDTFPELRERFLENYRG
;
A
#
# COMPACT_ATOMS: atom_id res chain seq x y z
N MET A 1 -13.15 13.29 -17.82
CA MET A 1 -13.59 12.21 -16.87
C MET A 1 -12.33 11.43 -16.53
N HIS A 2 -12.08 11.15 -15.24
CA HIS A 2 -10.88 10.40 -14.86
C HIS A 2 -10.93 8.97 -15.37
N ALA A 3 -9.78 8.39 -15.73
CA ALA A 3 -9.65 6.99 -16.12
C ALA A 3 -9.99 6.01 -14.96
N VAL A 4 -9.85 6.47 -13.73
CA VAL A 4 -10.22 5.73 -12.52
C VAL A 4 -11.28 6.52 -11.76
N THR A 5 -12.36 5.84 -11.34
CA THR A 5 -13.44 6.43 -10.54
C THR A 5 -13.78 5.55 -9.35
N TYR A 6 -14.32 6.17 -8.31
CA TYR A 6 -14.77 5.48 -7.09
C TYR A 6 -16.28 5.60 -6.94
N GLU A 7 -16.93 4.48 -6.72
CA GLU A 7 -18.35 4.37 -6.43
C GLU A 7 -18.56 3.95 -4.97
N LEU A 8 -19.13 4.82 -4.16
CA LEU A 8 -19.53 4.49 -2.79
C LEU A 8 -20.86 3.71 -2.83
N ILE A 9 -20.82 2.44 -2.40
CA ILE A 9 -22.00 1.56 -2.39
C ILE A 9 -22.75 1.68 -1.05
N LYS A 10 -22.01 1.67 0.07
CA LYS A 10 -22.59 1.68 1.42
C LYS A 10 -21.63 2.29 2.43
N GLU A 11 -22.15 3.08 3.36
CA GLU A 11 -21.47 3.43 4.60
C GLU A 11 -22.04 2.57 5.73
N CYS A 12 -21.19 2.09 6.65
CA CYS A 12 -21.66 1.40 7.85
C CYS A 12 -22.43 2.37 8.74
N SER A 13 -23.60 1.98 9.24
CA SER A 13 -24.45 2.86 10.03
C SER A 13 -23.87 3.26 11.37
N ARG A 14 -22.87 2.52 11.88
CA ARG A 14 -22.29 2.67 13.23
C ARG A 14 -20.78 2.95 13.23
N SER A 15 -20.20 3.26 12.06
CA SER A 15 -18.76 3.58 11.93
C SER A 15 -18.49 4.34 10.64
N GLY A 16 -17.25 4.81 10.45
CA GLY A 16 -16.82 5.42 9.19
C GLY A 16 -16.54 4.42 8.07
N ALA A 17 -16.68 3.11 8.32
CA ALA A 17 -16.34 2.07 7.34
C ALA A 17 -17.21 2.17 6.08
N ARG A 18 -16.56 2.03 4.91
CA ARG A 18 -17.17 2.23 3.60
C ARG A 18 -17.01 0.99 2.73
N LEU A 19 -18.07 0.60 2.04
CA LEU A 19 -18.05 -0.40 0.97
C LEU A 19 -18.17 0.34 -0.35
N GLY A 20 -17.26 0.09 -1.29
CA GLY A 20 -17.27 0.75 -2.58
C GLY A 20 -16.68 -0.09 -3.70
N LYS A 21 -16.63 0.51 -4.87
CA LYS A 21 -16.00 -0.05 -6.07
C LYS A 21 -15.02 0.96 -6.66
N LEU A 22 -13.85 0.47 -7.03
CA LEU A 22 -12.84 1.20 -7.79
C LEU A 22 -12.91 0.72 -9.24
N HIS A 23 -13.31 1.59 -10.14
CA HIS A 23 -13.35 1.32 -11.59
C HIS A 23 -12.05 1.78 -12.22
N THR A 24 -11.37 0.91 -12.93
CA THR A 24 -10.11 1.17 -13.64
C THR A 24 -10.16 0.63 -15.06
N PRO A 25 -9.25 1.01 -15.95
CA PRO A 25 -9.15 0.43 -17.29
C PRO A 25 -8.98 -1.09 -17.29
N HIS A 26 -8.38 -1.68 -16.23
CA HIS A 26 -8.16 -3.12 -16.11
C HIS A 26 -9.17 -3.84 -15.21
N GLY A 27 -10.30 -3.21 -14.90
CA GLY A 27 -11.40 -3.85 -14.20
C GLY A 27 -12.01 -3.03 -13.07
N THR A 28 -13.02 -3.63 -12.44
CA THR A 28 -13.72 -3.07 -11.27
C THR A 28 -13.39 -3.89 -10.04
N PHE A 29 -12.97 -3.22 -8.98
CA PHE A 29 -12.43 -3.84 -7.77
C PHE A 29 -13.17 -3.37 -6.53
N ASP A 30 -13.43 -4.31 -5.60
CA ASP A 30 -14.17 -4.03 -4.37
C ASP A 30 -13.25 -3.43 -3.29
N THR A 31 -13.75 -2.42 -2.59
CA THR A 31 -13.08 -1.81 -1.43
C THR A 31 -13.89 -2.04 -0.14
N PRO A 32 -13.26 -2.08 1.05
CA PRO A 32 -11.82 -1.94 1.33
C PRO A 32 -10.96 -3.07 0.74
N MET A 33 -9.72 -2.74 0.32
CA MET A 33 -8.80 -3.72 -0.25
C MET A 33 -7.38 -3.57 0.26
N PHE A 34 -6.64 -4.69 0.29
CA PHE A 34 -5.20 -4.72 0.47
C PHE A 34 -4.51 -4.96 -0.89
N MET A 35 -3.49 -4.16 -1.20
CA MET A 35 -2.71 -4.25 -2.42
C MET A 35 -1.35 -4.90 -2.13
N PRO A 36 -1.08 -6.14 -2.61
CA PRO A 36 0.25 -6.74 -2.53
C PRO A 36 1.30 -5.89 -3.23
N VAL A 37 2.49 -5.76 -2.61
CA VAL A 37 3.56 -4.89 -3.14
C VAL A 37 4.49 -5.67 -4.04
N GLY A 38 4.54 -5.28 -5.30
CA GLY A 38 5.44 -5.74 -6.36
C GLY A 38 6.59 -4.77 -6.62
N THR A 39 7.52 -4.61 -5.68
CA THR A 39 8.55 -3.55 -5.63
C THR A 39 9.33 -3.39 -6.94
N GLN A 40 9.73 -4.49 -7.58
CA GLN A 40 10.54 -4.50 -8.81
C GLN A 40 9.83 -5.30 -9.91
N ALA A 41 8.60 -4.89 -10.24
CA ALA A 41 7.74 -5.59 -11.18
C ALA A 41 7.52 -7.08 -10.79
N THR A 42 7.46 -7.37 -9.49
CA THR A 42 7.11 -8.71 -8.98
C THR A 42 6.71 -8.65 -7.51
N VAL A 43 5.61 -9.31 -7.15
CA VAL A 43 5.33 -9.63 -5.76
C VAL A 43 6.27 -10.78 -5.39
N LYS A 44 7.20 -10.49 -4.48
CA LYS A 44 8.35 -11.39 -4.23
C LYS A 44 7.92 -12.82 -3.98
N THR A 45 8.53 -13.76 -4.70
CA THR A 45 8.33 -15.21 -4.66
C THR A 45 7.04 -15.74 -5.31
N LEU A 46 6.18 -14.87 -5.84
CA LEU A 46 4.88 -15.27 -6.41
C LEU A 46 4.78 -14.98 -7.91
N ALA A 47 4.11 -15.88 -8.61
CA ALA A 47 3.67 -15.69 -9.98
C ALA A 47 2.30 -14.97 -10.02
N PRO A 48 1.95 -14.30 -11.13
CA PRO A 48 0.64 -13.66 -11.29
C PRO A 48 -0.55 -14.60 -11.06
N GLU A 49 -0.47 -15.84 -11.51
CA GLU A 49 -1.52 -16.85 -11.35
C GLU A 49 -1.82 -17.16 -9.88
N GLU A 50 -0.80 -17.10 -9.02
CA GLU A 50 -0.98 -17.29 -7.57
C GLU A 50 -1.68 -16.09 -6.94
N LEU A 51 -1.39 -14.88 -7.41
CA LEU A 51 -2.08 -13.66 -7.00
C LEU A 51 -3.56 -13.71 -7.41
N TYR A 52 -3.86 -14.17 -8.64
CA TYR A 52 -5.24 -14.36 -9.09
C TYR A 52 -5.98 -15.40 -8.25
N ALA A 53 -5.34 -16.53 -7.97
CA ALA A 53 -5.92 -17.60 -7.16
C ALA A 53 -6.24 -17.17 -5.72
N MET A 54 -5.48 -16.21 -5.17
CA MET A 54 -5.72 -15.62 -3.84
C MET A 54 -6.76 -14.49 -3.87
N GLY A 55 -7.23 -14.06 -5.05
CA GLY A 55 -8.18 -12.96 -5.18
C GLY A 55 -7.56 -11.57 -5.07
N SER A 56 -6.26 -11.42 -5.35
CA SER A 56 -5.61 -10.11 -5.47
C SER A 56 -6.29 -9.30 -6.57
N GLN A 57 -6.68 -8.08 -6.25
CA GLN A 57 -7.42 -7.20 -7.15
C GLN A 57 -6.51 -6.17 -7.79
N VAL A 58 -5.80 -5.42 -6.98
CA VAL A 58 -4.83 -4.40 -7.37
C VAL A 58 -3.50 -4.73 -6.73
N ILE A 59 -2.40 -4.52 -7.44
CA ILE A 59 -1.05 -4.60 -6.88
C ILE A 59 -0.36 -3.25 -6.97
N LEU A 60 0.61 -3.03 -6.08
CA LEU A 60 1.42 -1.81 -6.08
C LEU A 60 2.82 -2.10 -6.60
N SER A 61 3.36 -1.24 -7.46
CA SER A 61 4.77 -1.25 -7.89
C SER A 61 5.45 0.07 -7.52
N ASN A 62 6.76 0.00 -7.22
CA ASN A 62 7.48 1.18 -6.72
C ASN A 62 8.22 1.91 -7.83
N THR A 63 7.83 3.15 -8.08
CA THR A 63 8.41 4.05 -9.09
C THR A 63 9.92 4.23 -8.91
N TYR A 64 10.38 4.51 -7.70
CA TYR A 64 11.80 4.68 -7.40
C TYR A 64 12.65 3.47 -7.84
N HIS A 65 12.22 2.27 -7.48
CA HIS A 65 12.96 1.05 -7.80
C HIS A 65 12.98 0.77 -9.30
N LEU A 66 11.85 0.97 -9.98
CA LEU A 66 11.72 0.74 -11.42
C LEU A 66 12.41 1.83 -12.25
N PHE A 67 12.48 3.07 -11.76
CA PHE A 67 13.30 4.14 -12.33
C PHE A 67 14.78 3.79 -12.34
N LEU A 68 15.27 3.20 -11.25
CA LEU A 68 16.69 2.81 -11.15
C LEU A 68 17.01 1.51 -11.91
N ARG A 69 16.11 0.52 -11.85
CA ARG A 69 16.27 -0.79 -12.48
C ARG A 69 14.92 -1.47 -12.74
N PRO A 70 14.60 -1.89 -13.95
CA PRO A 70 15.45 -1.89 -15.16
C PRO A 70 15.51 -0.55 -15.90
N GLY A 71 14.80 0.48 -15.40
CA GLY A 71 14.58 1.75 -16.06
C GLY A 71 13.20 1.78 -16.75
N HIS A 72 12.49 2.89 -16.58
CA HIS A 72 11.11 3.06 -17.08
C HIS A 72 11.02 2.98 -18.61
N GLU A 73 12.05 3.42 -19.34
CA GLU A 73 12.09 3.33 -20.79
C GLU A 73 12.09 1.86 -21.30
N LEU A 74 12.74 0.95 -20.58
CA LEU A 74 12.68 -0.48 -20.92
C LEU A 74 11.26 -1.03 -20.70
N VAL A 75 10.64 -0.69 -19.58
CA VAL A 75 9.28 -1.11 -19.27
C VAL A 75 8.28 -0.55 -20.29
N LYS A 76 8.44 0.72 -20.69
CA LYS A 76 7.65 1.35 -21.76
C LYS A 76 7.75 0.59 -23.08
N LYS A 77 8.98 0.20 -23.49
CA LYS A 77 9.21 -0.62 -24.69
C LYS A 77 8.57 -2.00 -24.61
N ALA A 78 8.42 -2.56 -23.40
CA ALA A 78 7.72 -3.81 -23.17
C ALA A 78 6.19 -3.67 -23.18
N GLY A 79 5.65 -2.46 -23.37
CA GLY A 79 4.21 -2.18 -23.36
C GLY A 79 3.65 -1.86 -21.99
N GLY A 80 4.46 -1.38 -21.05
CA GLY A 80 4.08 -1.06 -19.68
C GLY A 80 4.17 -2.23 -18.72
N LEU A 81 3.89 -1.96 -17.43
CA LEU A 81 4.01 -2.96 -16.34
C LEU A 81 3.08 -4.16 -16.53
N HIS A 82 1.84 -3.94 -16.98
CA HIS A 82 0.89 -5.02 -17.20
C HIS A 82 1.45 -6.08 -18.14
N ASN A 83 2.00 -5.67 -19.28
CA ASN A 83 2.64 -6.57 -20.24
C ASN A 83 3.96 -7.13 -19.72
N PHE A 84 4.77 -6.29 -19.07
CA PHE A 84 6.09 -6.68 -18.57
C PHE A 84 6.00 -7.75 -17.45
N MET A 85 5.00 -7.63 -16.57
CA MET A 85 4.76 -8.56 -15.46
C MET A 85 3.78 -9.69 -15.82
N ARG A 86 3.06 -9.58 -16.94
CA ARG A 86 1.94 -10.48 -17.29
C ARG A 86 0.84 -10.46 -16.22
N TYR A 87 0.55 -9.28 -15.69
CA TYR A 87 -0.53 -9.06 -14.72
C TYR A 87 -1.60 -8.17 -15.34
N ASP A 88 -2.83 -8.69 -15.46
CA ASP A 88 -3.93 -8.10 -16.24
C ASP A 88 -5.02 -7.43 -15.38
N ARG A 89 -4.77 -7.26 -14.07
CA ARG A 89 -5.65 -6.56 -13.14
C ARG A 89 -5.11 -5.19 -12.76
N GLY A 90 -5.80 -4.49 -11.86
CA GLY A 90 -5.44 -3.15 -11.46
C GLY A 90 -4.00 -3.03 -10.94
N MET A 91 -3.34 -1.95 -11.30
CA MET A 91 -2.02 -1.58 -10.81
C MET A 91 -1.99 -0.14 -10.32
N LEU A 92 -1.24 0.07 -9.25
CA LEU A 92 -0.89 1.38 -8.73
C LEU A 92 0.64 1.52 -8.68
N THR A 93 1.17 2.67 -9.10
CA THR A 93 2.56 3.05 -8.85
C THR A 93 2.62 4.14 -7.78
N ASP A 94 3.51 3.96 -6.78
CA ASP A 94 3.77 5.02 -5.81
C ASP A 94 4.50 6.22 -6.43
N SER A 95 4.61 7.32 -5.69
CA SER A 95 5.30 8.53 -6.16
C SER A 95 6.82 8.38 -6.27
N GLY A 96 7.40 7.42 -5.54
CA GLY A 96 8.84 7.30 -5.32
C GLY A 96 9.38 8.21 -4.21
N GLY A 97 8.59 9.13 -3.68
CA GLY A 97 8.97 10.10 -2.63
C GLY A 97 9.49 9.41 -1.38
N PHE A 98 8.72 8.50 -0.80
CA PHE A 98 9.12 7.78 0.42
C PHE A 98 10.44 7.02 0.28
N GLN A 99 10.70 6.36 -0.86
CA GLN A 99 11.94 5.59 -1.07
C GLN A 99 13.14 6.50 -1.20
N VAL A 100 13.00 7.66 -1.84
CA VAL A 100 14.05 8.69 -1.86
C VAL A 100 14.37 9.16 -0.44
N PHE A 101 13.34 9.26 0.43
CA PHE A 101 13.49 9.60 1.84
C PHE A 101 14.18 8.51 2.65
N SER A 102 13.74 7.27 2.53
CA SER A 102 14.17 6.16 3.39
C SER A 102 15.47 5.51 2.95
N LEU A 103 15.76 5.48 1.63
CA LEU A 103 16.91 4.79 1.04
C LEU A 103 18.00 5.76 0.53
N GLY A 104 17.67 7.02 0.34
CA GLY A 104 18.58 8.03 -0.20
C GLY A 104 19.57 8.52 0.85
N ALA A 105 20.76 7.88 0.95
CA ALA A 105 21.89 8.50 1.63
C ALA A 105 22.22 9.83 0.94
N MET A 106 22.40 10.92 1.72
CA MET A 106 22.70 12.27 1.21
C MET A 106 21.69 12.79 0.18
N ARG A 107 20.43 12.92 0.59
CA ARG A 107 19.40 13.61 -0.20
C ARG A 107 19.47 15.13 -0.01
N LYS A 108 19.20 15.86 -1.08
CA LYS A 108 19.03 17.32 -1.05
C LYS A 108 17.69 17.67 -1.66
N ILE A 109 16.79 18.18 -0.83
CA ILE A 109 15.44 18.59 -1.24
C ILE A 109 15.48 20.08 -1.58
N LYS A 110 14.87 20.43 -2.69
CA LYS A 110 14.65 21.80 -3.16
C LYS A 110 13.27 21.91 -3.77
N GLU A 111 12.83 23.10 -4.13
CA GLU A 111 11.56 23.32 -4.80
C GLU A 111 11.48 22.60 -6.16
N GLU A 112 12.60 22.52 -6.88
CA GLU A 112 12.67 21.86 -8.18
C GLU A 112 12.51 20.36 -8.10
N GLY A 113 12.87 19.74 -6.95
CA GLY A 113 12.85 18.28 -6.76
C GLY A 113 13.93 17.81 -5.79
N VAL A 114 14.24 16.52 -5.84
CA VAL A 114 15.15 15.85 -4.90
C VAL A 114 16.35 15.27 -5.65
N THR A 115 17.55 15.68 -5.24
CA THR A 115 18.80 15.03 -5.65
C THR A 115 19.18 13.98 -4.60
N PHE A 116 19.53 12.77 -5.05
CA PHE A 116 19.90 11.66 -4.17
C PHE A 116 20.97 10.78 -4.85
N ARG A 117 21.53 9.83 -4.06
CA ARG A 117 22.40 8.79 -4.60
C ARG A 117 21.65 7.47 -4.72
N SER A 118 21.78 6.82 -5.86
CA SER A 118 21.26 5.48 -6.11
C SER A 118 21.85 4.48 -5.10
N HIS A 119 20.98 3.70 -4.45
CA HIS A 119 21.42 2.63 -3.53
C HIS A 119 22.02 1.42 -4.27
N ILE A 120 21.91 1.38 -5.61
CA ILE A 120 22.41 0.27 -6.44
C ILE A 120 23.91 0.46 -6.77
N ASP A 121 24.27 1.67 -7.21
CA ASP A 121 25.60 1.98 -7.79
C ASP A 121 26.21 3.29 -7.28
N GLY A 122 25.52 3.99 -6.35
CA GLY A 122 25.98 5.26 -5.79
C GLY A 122 25.90 6.45 -6.76
N SER A 123 25.44 6.27 -7.98
CA SER A 123 25.31 7.35 -8.96
C SER A 123 24.35 8.44 -8.49
N LYS A 124 24.68 9.70 -8.82
CA LYS A 124 23.83 10.84 -8.51
C LYS A 124 22.60 10.82 -9.43
N LYS A 125 21.42 10.92 -8.85
CA LYS A 125 20.12 10.96 -9.52
C LYS A 125 19.34 12.20 -9.08
N PHE A 126 18.41 12.61 -9.93
CA PHE A 126 17.46 13.67 -9.65
C PHE A 126 16.05 13.20 -9.97
N LEU A 127 15.09 13.51 -9.10
CA LEU A 127 13.69 13.25 -9.28
C LEU A 127 12.91 14.53 -8.97
N SER A 128 12.10 14.96 -9.92
CA SER A 128 11.18 16.09 -9.78
C SER A 128 9.74 15.58 -9.94
N PRO A 129 8.72 16.40 -9.64
CA PRO A 129 7.33 16.09 -9.97
C PRO A 129 7.15 15.66 -11.43
N GLU A 130 7.77 16.38 -12.37
CA GLU A 130 7.68 16.10 -13.80
C GLU A 130 8.30 14.73 -14.13
N ILE A 131 9.54 14.49 -13.68
CA ILE A 131 10.24 13.22 -13.94
C ILE A 131 9.48 12.04 -13.30
N ALA A 132 8.97 12.21 -12.07
CA ALA A 132 8.20 11.17 -11.39
C ALA A 132 6.90 10.84 -12.15
N THR A 133 6.24 11.84 -12.71
CA THR A 133 5.04 11.66 -13.55
C THR A 133 5.39 10.97 -14.86
N GLU A 134 6.41 11.43 -15.60
CA GLU A 134 6.89 10.81 -16.86
C GLU A 134 7.29 9.34 -16.64
N VAL A 135 7.94 9.03 -15.52
CA VAL A 135 8.28 7.65 -15.15
C VAL A 135 7.02 6.81 -14.97
N GLN A 136 6.03 7.29 -14.22
CA GLN A 136 4.79 6.58 -13.97
C GLN A 136 3.92 6.42 -15.24
N GLU A 137 3.89 7.41 -16.11
CA GLU A 137 3.26 7.28 -17.43
C GLU A 137 3.93 6.21 -18.29
N ALA A 138 5.27 6.16 -18.27
CA ALA A 138 6.03 5.12 -18.97
C ALA A 138 5.81 3.72 -18.40
N LEU A 139 5.65 3.61 -17.07
CA LEU A 139 5.29 2.36 -16.37
C LEU A 139 3.87 1.91 -16.69
N GLY A 140 2.93 2.82 -16.89
CA GLY A 140 1.59 2.53 -17.39
C GLY A 140 0.69 1.78 -16.41
N ALA A 141 0.79 2.05 -15.10
CA ALA A 141 -0.18 1.59 -14.11
C ALA A 141 -1.50 2.34 -14.26
N ASP A 142 -2.62 1.79 -13.78
CA ASP A 142 -3.93 2.48 -13.79
C ASP A 142 -3.93 3.73 -12.92
N ILE A 143 -3.19 3.69 -11.79
CA ILE A 143 -3.12 4.76 -10.81
C ILE A 143 -1.66 5.19 -10.64
N ALA A 144 -1.40 6.46 -10.85
CA ALA A 144 -0.15 7.13 -10.50
C ALA A 144 -0.36 8.00 -9.26
N MET A 145 0.66 8.08 -8.39
CA MET A 145 0.64 8.95 -7.21
C MET A 145 1.40 10.25 -7.49
N ALA A 146 0.85 11.39 -7.09
CA ALA A 146 1.57 12.66 -7.16
C ALA A 146 2.86 12.61 -6.33
N PHE A 147 3.93 13.26 -6.83
CA PHE A 147 5.21 13.28 -6.12
C PHE A 147 5.09 14.11 -4.84
N ASP A 148 5.52 13.54 -3.71
CA ASP A 148 5.37 14.12 -2.38
C ASP A 148 6.67 14.13 -1.58
N GLU A 149 6.70 14.95 -0.54
CA GLU A 149 7.73 14.89 0.49
C GLU A 149 7.18 14.23 1.75
N CYS A 150 7.69 13.05 2.09
CA CYS A 150 7.31 12.36 3.32
C CYS A 150 7.99 13.03 4.52
N ILE A 151 7.17 13.57 5.42
CA ILE A 151 7.64 14.25 6.64
C ILE A 151 8.07 13.18 7.66
N PRO A 152 9.29 13.26 8.25
CA PRO A 152 9.71 12.33 9.30
C PRO A 152 8.94 12.55 10.60
N TYR A 153 8.97 11.56 11.49
CA TYR A 153 8.49 11.69 12.86
C TYR A 153 9.64 11.52 13.86
N PRO A 154 9.76 12.40 14.86
CA PRO A 154 9.05 13.69 15.00
C PRO A 154 9.57 14.76 14.02
N ALA A 155 8.75 15.76 13.72
CA ALA A 155 9.14 16.95 12.96
C ALA A 155 8.58 18.18 13.66
N ASP A 156 9.29 19.32 13.59
CA ASP A 156 8.75 20.59 14.05
C ASP A 156 7.68 21.14 13.09
N PHE A 157 6.86 22.06 13.62
CA PHE A 157 5.72 22.60 12.90
C PHE A 157 6.10 23.37 11.63
N ASP A 158 7.14 24.19 11.71
CA ASP A 158 7.53 25.06 10.60
C ASP A 158 8.08 24.23 9.43
N TYR A 159 8.90 23.21 9.72
CA TYR A 159 9.35 22.26 8.70
C TYR A 159 8.17 21.48 8.11
N ALA A 160 7.28 20.95 8.96
CA ALA A 160 6.11 20.21 8.50
C ALA A 160 5.21 21.05 7.60
N LYS A 161 5.01 22.33 7.95
CA LYS A 161 4.24 23.28 7.15
C LYS A 161 4.86 23.54 5.79
N GLU A 162 6.17 23.84 5.74
CA GLU A 162 6.86 24.10 4.46
C GLU A 162 6.88 22.85 3.56
N SER A 163 7.12 21.66 4.14
CA SER A 163 7.06 20.39 3.42
C SER A 163 5.67 20.10 2.86
N THR A 164 4.61 20.36 3.64
CA THR A 164 3.22 20.20 3.22
C THR A 164 2.89 21.12 2.05
N LEU A 165 3.25 22.40 2.13
CA LEU A 165 3.04 23.38 1.06
C LEU A 165 3.83 23.01 -0.21
N ARG A 166 5.06 22.51 -0.06
CA ARG A 166 5.86 22.00 -1.18
C ARG A 166 5.18 20.81 -1.86
N THR A 167 4.70 19.86 -1.08
CA THR A 167 3.93 18.71 -1.61
C THR A 167 2.71 19.17 -2.40
N THR A 168 1.98 20.17 -1.94
CA THR A 168 0.85 20.74 -2.67
C THR A 168 1.27 21.38 -4.00
N ARG A 169 2.36 22.17 -4.01
CA ARG A 169 2.91 22.73 -5.26
C ARG A 169 3.39 21.63 -6.22
N TRP A 170 4.03 20.59 -5.71
CA TRP A 170 4.47 19.43 -6.50
C TRP A 170 3.29 18.64 -7.07
N ALA A 171 2.22 18.47 -6.30
CA ALA A 171 1.00 17.83 -6.76
C ALA A 171 0.39 18.56 -7.97
N LYS A 172 0.33 19.89 -7.92
CA LYS A 172 -0.10 20.73 -9.05
C LYS A 172 0.79 20.52 -10.29
N ARG A 173 2.12 20.52 -10.13
CA ARG A 173 3.08 20.29 -11.22
C ARG A 173 2.92 18.91 -11.83
N CYS A 174 2.64 17.87 -11.02
CA CYS A 174 2.34 16.53 -11.52
C CYS A 174 1.08 16.52 -12.39
N LEU A 175 0.00 17.16 -11.94
CA LEU A 175 -1.24 17.27 -12.74
C LEU A 175 -1.04 18.02 -14.04
N ASP A 176 -0.26 19.10 -14.02
CA ASP A 176 -0.04 19.95 -15.21
C ASP A 176 0.69 19.20 -16.35
N ILE A 177 1.49 18.20 -16.01
CA ILE A 177 2.25 17.41 -17.01
C ILE A 177 1.61 16.05 -17.31
N HIS A 178 0.70 15.56 -16.48
CA HIS A 178 0.07 14.25 -16.68
C HIS A 178 -0.86 14.29 -17.91
N THR A 179 -0.53 13.49 -18.92
CA THR A 179 -1.23 13.47 -20.23
C THR A 179 -1.85 12.12 -20.56
N ARG A 180 -1.52 11.07 -19.83
CA ARG A 180 -1.95 9.71 -20.13
C ARG A 180 -3.43 9.49 -19.81
N GLU A 181 -4.26 9.28 -20.85
CA GLU A 181 -5.72 9.18 -20.75
C GLU A 181 -6.23 7.91 -20.05
N ASP A 182 -5.47 6.80 -20.13
CA ASP A 182 -5.81 5.51 -19.51
C ASP A 182 -5.16 5.33 -18.11
N GLN A 183 -4.65 6.42 -17.52
CA GLN A 183 -4.09 6.46 -16.18
C GLN A 183 -4.72 7.61 -15.39
N ALA A 184 -5.00 7.40 -14.13
CA ALA A 184 -5.47 8.46 -13.24
C ALA A 184 -4.40 8.81 -12.20
N MET A 185 -4.38 10.07 -11.77
CA MET A 185 -3.49 10.52 -10.71
C MET A 185 -4.24 10.68 -9.39
N PHE A 186 -3.62 10.22 -8.29
CA PHE A 186 -4.06 10.45 -6.92
C PHE A 186 -3.15 11.47 -6.25
N GLY A 187 -3.75 12.45 -5.54
CA GLY A 187 -3.03 13.38 -4.69
C GLY A 187 -2.63 12.72 -3.36
N ILE A 188 -1.60 13.24 -2.68
CA ILE A 188 -1.17 12.73 -1.37
C ILE A 188 -1.31 13.81 -0.31
N VAL A 189 -2.22 13.59 0.63
CA VAL A 189 -2.41 14.46 1.80
C VAL A 189 -1.24 14.25 2.75
N GLN A 190 -0.48 15.32 3.02
CA GLN A 190 0.59 15.38 4.00
C GLN A 190 0.22 16.33 5.16
N GLY A 191 1.11 16.55 6.12
CA GLY A 191 0.84 17.46 7.27
C GLY A 191 1.48 16.98 8.57
N GLY A 192 2.27 15.90 8.53
CA GLY A 192 2.87 15.29 9.73
C GLY A 192 1.80 14.91 10.75
N MET A 193 2.08 15.20 12.03
CA MET A 193 1.15 14.96 13.14
C MET A 193 0.40 16.26 13.56
N TYR A 194 0.13 17.15 12.59
CA TYR A 194 -0.52 18.44 12.82
C TYR A 194 -1.87 18.51 12.10
N PRO A 195 -3.00 18.43 12.83
CA PRO A 195 -4.34 18.42 12.24
C PRO A 195 -4.63 19.58 11.30
N GLU A 196 -4.21 20.78 11.67
CA GLU A 196 -4.38 21.98 10.86
C GLU A 196 -3.64 21.91 9.51
N LEU A 197 -2.46 21.27 9.48
CA LEU A 197 -1.71 21.06 8.24
C LEU A 197 -2.35 19.96 7.38
N ARG A 198 -2.87 18.90 8.01
CA ARG A 198 -3.64 17.85 7.34
C ARG A 198 -4.89 18.40 6.67
N LYS A 199 -5.65 19.21 7.41
CA LYS A 199 -6.81 19.90 6.87
C LYS A 199 -6.43 20.79 5.69
N MET A 200 -5.42 21.66 5.86
CA MET A 200 -4.93 22.55 4.81
C MET A 200 -4.53 21.77 3.55
N SER A 201 -3.79 20.68 3.70
CA SER A 201 -3.37 19.82 2.59
C SER A 201 -4.57 19.18 1.89
N ALA A 202 -5.53 18.63 2.64
CA ALA A 202 -6.73 18.02 2.10
C ALA A 202 -7.57 19.04 1.32
N ASP A 203 -7.83 20.21 1.89
CA ASP A 203 -8.59 21.29 1.25
C ASP A 203 -7.94 21.71 -0.09
N GLN A 204 -6.64 21.99 -0.09
CA GLN A 204 -5.91 22.42 -1.29
C GLN A 204 -5.86 21.34 -2.38
N LEU A 205 -5.70 20.07 -2.02
CA LEU A 205 -5.67 18.98 -2.99
C LEU A 205 -7.06 18.68 -3.55
N THR A 206 -8.12 18.80 -2.76
CA THR A 206 -9.49 18.58 -3.24
C THR A 206 -9.94 19.62 -4.26
N GLU A 207 -9.42 20.85 -4.19
CA GLU A 207 -9.64 21.88 -5.21
C GLU A 207 -9.01 21.54 -6.58
N MET A 208 -7.99 20.66 -6.61
CA MET A 208 -7.31 20.24 -7.84
C MET A 208 -8.01 19.08 -8.57
N ASP A 209 -9.08 18.51 -8.00
CA ASP A 209 -9.88 17.39 -8.56
C ASP A 209 -9.06 16.16 -8.97
N PHE A 210 -8.26 15.62 -8.07
CA PHE A 210 -7.64 14.31 -8.26
C PHE A 210 -8.68 13.18 -8.34
N ALA A 211 -8.34 12.08 -9.03
CA ALA A 211 -9.21 10.91 -9.13
C ALA A 211 -9.43 10.19 -7.78
N GLY A 212 -8.48 10.33 -6.85
CA GLY A 212 -8.53 9.81 -5.49
C GLY A 212 -7.41 10.42 -4.65
N TYR A 213 -7.30 10.04 -3.38
CA TYR A 213 -6.36 10.64 -2.45
C TYR A 213 -5.64 9.61 -1.59
N GLY A 214 -4.30 9.68 -1.59
CA GLY A 214 -3.46 9.01 -0.62
C GLY A 214 -3.37 9.81 0.68
N ILE A 215 -3.21 9.11 1.80
CA ILE A 215 -2.89 9.66 3.11
C ILE A 215 -1.46 9.23 3.41
N GLY A 216 -0.51 10.16 3.23
CA GLY A 216 0.91 9.93 3.40
C GLY A 216 1.43 10.38 4.77
N GLY A 217 2.68 10.04 5.09
CA GLY A 217 3.36 10.51 6.29
C GLY A 217 2.77 10.00 7.61
N LEU A 218 2.06 8.88 7.59
CA LEU A 218 1.64 8.09 8.75
C LEU A 218 2.36 6.74 8.77
N SER A 219 2.44 6.09 9.94
CA SER A 219 3.25 4.87 10.16
C SER A 219 4.74 5.07 9.88
N VAL A 220 5.25 6.24 10.25
CA VAL A 220 6.67 6.65 10.09
C VAL A 220 7.45 6.66 11.41
N GLY A 221 6.89 6.04 12.47
CA GLY A 221 7.51 5.90 13.79
C GLY A 221 6.68 6.45 14.96
N GLU A 222 5.55 7.07 14.70
CA GLU A 222 4.61 7.54 15.72
C GLU A 222 3.89 6.37 16.42
N PRO A 223 3.41 6.55 17.67
CA PRO A 223 2.57 5.58 18.34
C PRO A 223 1.23 5.38 17.61
N LYS A 224 0.73 4.14 17.55
CA LYS A 224 -0.55 3.83 16.88
C LYS A 224 -1.73 4.70 17.31
N PRO A 225 -1.96 5.01 18.60
CA PRO A 225 -3.05 5.91 19.00
C PRO A 225 -2.97 7.29 18.34
N LEU A 226 -1.78 7.88 18.25
CA LEU A 226 -1.57 9.16 17.57
C LEU A 226 -1.84 9.03 16.06
N MET A 227 -1.37 7.95 15.44
CA MET A 227 -1.66 7.67 14.02
C MET A 227 -3.17 7.62 13.76
N TYR A 228 -3.94 6.93 14.60
CA TYR A 228 -5.41 6.82 14.44
C TYR A 228 -6.12 8.14 14.66
N ASP A 229 -5.69 8.93 15.64
CA ASP A 229 -6.25 10.26 15.91
C ASP A 229 -6.04 11.20 14.71
N ILE A 230 -4.81 11.28 14.19
CA ILE A 230 -4.48 12.09 13.00
C ILE A 230 -5.21 11.57 11.76
N LEU A 231 -5.33 10.24 11.60
CA LEU A 231 -6.05 9.64 10.49
C LEU A 231 -7.54 10.03 10.51
N ASN A 232 -8.19 9.94 11.67
CA ASN A 232 -9.58 10.33 11.84
C ASN A 232 -9.81 11.78 11.41
N GLN A 233 -9.01 12.70 11.94
CA GLN A 233 -9.08 14.12 11.61
C GLN A 233 -8.78 14.39 10.13
N THR A 234 -7.92 13.60 9.49
CA THR A 234 -7.62 13.73 8.06
C THR A 234 -8.80 13.30 7.19
N THR A 235 -9.43 12.15 7.51
CA THR A 235 -10.52 11.59 6.69
C THR A 235 -11.79 12.44 6.70
N GLU A 236 -12.01 13.24 7.73
CA GLU A 236 -13.12 14.20 7.83
C GLU A 236 -13.09 15.27 6.74
N HIS A 237 -11.90 15.61 6.23
CA HIS A 237 -11.69 16.62 5.18
C HIS A 237 -11.57 16.03 3.78
N MET A 238 -11.72 14.71 3.63
CA MET A 238 -11.58 14.03 2.34
C MET A 238 -12.95 13.75 1.69
N PRO A 239 -13.10 13.93 0.36
CA PRO A 239 -14.37 13.71 -0.33
C PRO A 239 -14.89 12.28 -0.15
N LYS A 240 -16.22 12.12 -0.01
CA LYS A 240 -16.85 10.80 0.11
C LYS A 240 -16.92 10.03 -1.22
N ASN A 241 -16.97 10.74 -2.33
CA ASN A 241 -17.06 10.18 -3.68
C ASN A 241 -15.71 9.89 -4.32
N LYS A 242 -14.64 9.90 -3.54
CA LYS A 242 -13.27 9.57 -3.98
C LYS A 242 -12.70 8.46 -3.10
N ALA A 243 -11.83 7.62 -3.68
CA ALA A 243 -11.11 6.59 -2.94
C ALA A 243 -10.08 7.21 -1.98
N ARG A 244 -9.94 6.62 -0.78
CA ARG A 244 -9.00 7.01 0.27
C ARG A 244 -7.99 5.90 0.50
N TYR A 245 -6.74 6.19 0.27
CA TYR A 245 -5.66 5.23 0.33
C TYR A 245 -4.67 5.57 1.45
N LEU A 246 -4.61 4.74 2.51
CA LEU A 246 -3.62 4.88 3.59
C LEU A 246 -2.34 4.14 3.18
N MET A 247 -1.29 4.91 2.92
CA MET A 247 -0.05 4.43 2.31
C MET A 247 0.85 3.72 3.33
N GLY A 248 1.37 2.55 2.95
CA GLY A 248 2.37 1.81 3.72
C GLY A 248 1.88 1.10 4.98
N VAL A 249 0.57 1.05 5.22
CA VAL A 249 -0.05 0.44 6.40
C VAL A 249 -0.67 -0.91 6.05
N GLY A 250 -0.29 -1.98 6.76
CA GLY A 250 -0.73 -3.34 6.40
C GLY A 250 -0.65 -4.38 7.52
N THR A 251 -0.57 -3.97 8.79
CA THR A 251 -0.85 -4.91 9.89
C THR A 251 -2.37 -5.02 10.06
N PRO A 252 -2.89 -6.22 10.37
CA PRO A 252 -4.35 -6.44 10.40
C PRO A 252 -5.11 -5.52 11.36
N ASP A 253 -4.52 -5.25 12.52
CA ASP A 253 -5.08 -4.33 13.51
C ASP A 253 -5.15 -2.88 12.99
N CYS A 254 -4.10 -2.42 12.29
CA CYS A 254 -4.12 -1.10 11.66
C CYS A 254 -5.12 -1.03 10.50
N ILE A 255 -5.28 -2.11 9.73
CA ILE A 255 -6.26 -2.16 8.64
C ILE A 255 -7.68 -2.03 9.19
N VAL A 256 -8.06 -2.82 10.18
CA VAL A 256 -9.43 -2.80 10.72
C VAL A 256 -9.76 -1.46 11.39
N GLU A 257 -8.79 -0.84 12.08
CA GLU A 257 -8.96 0.49 12.67
C GLU A 257 -9.07 1.57 11.59
N ALA A 258 -8.21 1.55 10.57
CA ALA A 258 -8.27 2.54 9.50
C ALA A 258 -9.53 2.40 8.63
N VAL A 259 -10.03 1.17 8.41
CA VAL A 259 -11.35 0.97 7.77
C VAL A 259 -12.45 1.58 8.62
N ASN A 260 -12.41 1.42 9.95
CA ASN A 260 -13.35 2.06 10.87
C ASN A 260 -13.39 3.59 10.71
N LEU A 261 -12.26 4.19 10.30
CA LEU A 261 -12.08 5.62 10.06
C LEU A 261 -12.31 6.03 8.59
N GLY A 262 -12.81 5.14 7.74
CA GLY A 262 -13.22 5.46 6.37
C GLY A 262 -12.15 5.33 5.30
N VAL A 263 -11.13 4.50 5.50
CA VAL A 263 -10.09 4.19 4.51
C VAL A 263 -10.52 3.01 3.62
N ASP A 264 -10.21 3.09 2.33
CA ASP A 264 -10.62 2.13 1.31
C ASP A 264 -9.49 1.23 0.80
N MET A 265 -8.24 1.72 0.77
CA MET A 265 -7.12 1.06 0.13
C MET A 265 -5.90 1.04 1.04
N PHE A 266 -5.16 -0.07 0.99
CA PHE A 266 -3.97 -0.32 1.81
C PHE A 266 -2.89 -1.03 1.02
N ASP A 267 -1.63 -0.74 1.32
CA ASP A 267 -0.47 -1.50 0.89
C ASP A 267 0.51 -1.67 2.05
N CYS A 268 1.30 -2.70 2.02
CA CYS A 268 2.48 -2.80 2.88
C CYS A 268 3.41 -3.93 2.41
N VAL A 269 4.71 -3.71 2.51
CA VAL A 269 5.71 -4.78 2.29
C VAL A 269 5.81 -5.76 3.46
N PHE A 270 5.22 -5.43 4.62
CA PHE A 270 5.32 -6.19 5.85
C PHE A 270 4.94 -7.67 5.69
N PRO A 271 3.78 -8.04 5.09
CA PRO A 271 3.36 -9.45 4.98
C PRO A 271 4.39 -10.32 4.26
N THR A 272 4.89 -9.84 3.12
CA THR A 272 5.90 -10.58 2.34
C THR A 272 7.29 -10.50 2.96
N ARG A 273 7.63 -9.42 3.66
CA ARG A 273 8.90 -9.26 4.36
C ARG A 273 9.00 -10.24 5.53
N VAL A 274 8.00 -10.29 6.41
CA VAL A 274 8.03 -11.18 7.58
C VAL A 274 7.91 -12.64 7.16
N ALA A 275 7.18 -12.97 6.08
CA ALA A 275 7.12 -14.30 5.50
C ALA A 275 8.53 -14.81 5.15
N ARG A 276 9.32 -14.01 4.44
CA ARG A 276 10.69 -14.37 4.07
C ARG A 276 11.64 -14.50 5.28
N ASN A 277 11.26 -13.96 6.43
CA ASN A 277 11.99 -14.12 7.70
C ASN A 277 11.43 -15.25 8.58
N GLY A 278 10.46 -16.03 8.08
CA GLY A 278 9.91 -17.19 8.78
C GLY A 278 8.77 -16.88 9.74
N THR A 279 8.07 -15.74 9.55
CA THR A 279 6.91 -15.36 10.35
C THR A 279 5.63 -15.43 9.54
N ALA A 280 4.69 -16.23 10.00
CA ALA A 280 3.32 -16.31 9.50
C ALA A 280 2.39 -15.34 10.26
N MET A 281 1.43 -14.78 9.56
CA MET A 281 0.33 -13.99 10.11
C MET A 281 -0.85 -14.92 10.38
N VAL A 282 -1.40 -14.88 11.59
CA VAL A 282 -2.55 -15.70 12.00
C VAL A 282 -3.56 -14.81 12.73
N PRO A 283 -4.84 -15.21 12.86
CA PRO A 283 -5.86 -14.40 13.52
C PRO A 283 -5.53 -13.98 14.96
N GLU A 284 -4.71 -14.76 15.64
CA GLU A 284 -4.27 -14.46 17.02
C GLU A 284 -2.98 -13.59 17.07
N GLY A 285 -2.35 -13.28 15.91
CA GLY A 285 -1.14 -12.46 15.87
C GLY A 285 -0.07 -13.00 14.91
N ARG A 286 1.10 -13.37 15.43
CA ARG A 286 2.26 -13.83 14.65
C ARG A 286 2.74 -15.19 15.10
N LEU A 287 3.04 -16.07 14.14
CA LEU A 287 3.63 -17.37 14.38
C LEU A 287 5.03 -17.42 13.73
N VAL A 288 6.08 -17.50 14.54
CA VAL A 288 7.47 -17.63 14.05
C VAL A 288 7.75 -19.11 13.81
N VAL A 289 7.58 -19.59 12.58
CA VAL A 289 7.66 -21.02 12.23
C VAL A 289 9.06 -21.62 12.48
N ARG A 290 10.11 -20.79 12.53
CA ARG A 290 11.49 -21.22 12.79
C ARG A 290 11.73 -21.69 14.22
N ASN A 291 10.81 -21.43 15.16
CA ASN A 291 10.92 -21.82 16.57
C ASN A 291 10.97 -23.34 16.74
N ALA A 292 11.72 -23.80 17.75
CA ALA A 292 11.91 -25.22 18.03
C ALA A 292 10.58 -25.95 18.34
N ALA A 293 9.62 -25.26 18.94
CA ALA A 293 8.30 -25.79 19.27
C ALA A 293 7.54 -26.37 18.06
N TYR A 294 7.90 -25.96 16.83
CA TYR A 294 7.26 -26.44 15.61
C TYR A 294 8.03 -27.56 14.89
N ALA A 295 9.08 -28.12 15.52
CA ALA A 295 9.89 -29.17 14.90
C ALA A 295 9.11 -30.44 14.57
N GLU A 296 8.14 -30.78 15.41
CA GLU A 296 7.27 -31.96 15.29
C GLU A 296 5.78 -31.57 15.24
N ASP A 297 5.48 -30.31 14.87
CA ASP A 297 4.09 -29.85 14.72
C ASP A 297 3.62 -30.10 13.29
N PHE A 298 2.84 -31.16 13.11
CA PHE A 298 2.31 -31.59 11.80
C PHE A 298 1.02 -30.89 11.42
N ARG A 299 0.50 -29.95 12.22
CA ARG A 299 -0.65 -29.11 11.88
C ARG A 299 -0.26 -28.06 10.84
N PRO A 300 -1.23 -27.53 10.06
CA PRO A 300 -1.00 -26.37 9.19
C PRO A 300 -0.66 -25.11 9.96
N ILE A 301 -0.26 -24.04 9.27
CA ILE A 301 -0.03 -22.72 9.90
C ILE A 301 -1.30 -22.24 10.63
N ASP A 302 -2.46 -22.32 9.98
CA ASP A 302 -3.78 -22.06 10.57
C ASP A 302 -4.76 -23.10 10.03
N GLU A 303 -5.44 -23.83 10.92
CA GLU A 303 -6.40 -24.89 10.57
C GLU A 303 -7.66 -24.35 9.87
N ARG A 304 -7.99 -23.09 10.06
CA ARG A 304 -9.14 -22.41 9.44
C ARG A 304 -8.79 -21.81 8.08
N CYS A 305 -7.51 -21.76 7.72
CA CYS A 305 -7.04 -21.11 6.51
C CYS A 305 -7.12 -22.04 5.29
N GLY A 306 -7.82 -21.58 4.24
CA GLY A 306 -7.98 -22.33 2.98
C GLY A 306 -6.85 -22.09 1.95
N CYS A 307 -5.74 -21.43 2.29
CA CYS A 307 -4.67 -21.18 1.33
C CYS A 307 -3.93 -22.45 0.89
N TYR A 308 -3.22 -22.36 -0.24
CA TYR A 308 -2.40 -23.47 -0.77
C TYR A 308 -1.44 -24.04 0.29
N THR A 309 -0.78 -23.17 1.06
CA THR A 309 0.17 -23.58 2.09
C THR A 309 -0.49 -24.42 3.19
N CYS A 310 -1.58 -23.92 3.78
CA CYS A 310 -2.26 -24.59 4.90
C CYS A 310 -2.93 -25.90 4.48
N ARG A 311 -3.42 -26.00 3.24
CA ARG A 311 -4.04 -27.24 2.74
C ARG A 311 -3.05 -28.37 2.46
N ASN A 312 -1.78 -28.05 2.26
CA ASN A 312 -0.80 -29.03 1.76
C ASN A 312 0.40 -29.28 2.66
N PHE A 313 0.74 -28.36 3.59
CA PHE A 313 2.00 -28.40 4.31
C PHE A 313 1.83 -28.12 5.80
N SER A 314 2.61 -28.86 6.60
CA SER A 314 2.66 -28.70 8.05
C SER A 314 3.68 -27.63 8.49
N ARG A 315 3.53 -27.12 9.71
CA ARG A 315 4.51 -26.25 10.37
C ARG A 315 5.88 -26.90 10.43
N ALA A 316 5.95 -28.20 10.76
CA ALA A 316 7.21 -28.97 10.81
C ALA A 316 7.94 -28.96 9.47
N TYR A 317 7.23 -29.22 8.37
CA TYR A 317 7.82 -29.20 7.03
C TYR A 317 8.31 -27.80 6.63
N ILE A 318 7.48 -26.78 6.83
CA ILE A 318 7.86 -25.39 6.52
C ILE A 318 9.06 -24.96 7.35
N ARG A 319 9.09 -25.32 8.64
CA ARG A 319 10.26 -25.09 9.51
C ARG A 319 11.50 -25.79 8.98
N HIS A 320 11.39 -27.07 8.57
CA HIS A 320 12.51 -27.80 7.96
C HIS A 320 13.06 -27.04 6.75
N LEU A 321 12.21 -26.60 5.83
CA LEU A 321 12.63 -25.83 4.66
C LEU A 321 13.37 -24.52 5.03
N PHE A 322 12.90 -23.80 6.07
CA PHE A 322 13.62 -22.62 6.56
C PHE A 322 14.98 -22.95 7.17
N LYS A 323 15.13 -24.10 7.82
CA LYS A 323 16.41 -24.56 8.38
C LYS A 323 17.38 -25.04 7.31
N ALA A 324 16.84 -25.59 6.23
CA ALA A 324 17.59 -26.01 5.06
C ALA A 324 17.84 -24.87 4.05
N GLU A 325 17.39 -23.64 4.36
CA GLU A 325 17.50 -22.44 3.49
C GLU A 325 16.85 -22.60 2.12
N GLU A 326 15.85 -23.47 2.01
CA GLU A 326 15.11 -23.72 0.76
C GLU A 326 14.22 -22.54 0.40
N LEU A 327 14.31 -22.06 -0.84
CA LEU A 327 13.54 -20.92 -1.32
C LEU A 327 12.01 -21.16 -1.30
N PHE A 328 11.60 -22.41 -1.35
CA PHE A 328 10.19 -22.80 -1.31
C PHE A 328 9.53 -22.41 0.02
N ALA A 329 10.28 -22.38 1.13
CA ALA A 329 9.80 -21.88 2.42
C ALA A 329 9.30 -20.43 2.32
N LEU A 330 10.07 -19.58 1.64
CA LEU A 330 9.74 -18.16 1.48
C LEU A 330 8.44 -17.98 0.68
N ARG A 331 8.27 -18.79 -0.38
CA ARG A 331 7.06 -18.80 -1.21
C ARG A 331 5.84 -19.27 -0.41
N LEU A 332 5.93 -20.37 0.31
CA LEU A 332 4.84 -20.92 1.10
C LEU A 332 4.31 -19.92 2.14
N LEU A 333 5.19 -19.27 2.91
CA LEU A 333 4.75 -18.27 3.87
C LEU A 333 4.26 -16.97 3.22
N THR A 334 4.81 -16.59 2.06
CA THR A 334 4.30 -15.41 1.33
C THR A 334 2.88 -15.67 0.82
N ILE A 335 2.58 -16.86 0.28
CA ILE A 335 1.23 -17.27 -0.11
C ILE A 335 0.29 -17.18 1.09
N HIS A 336 0.69 -17.75 2.23
CA HIS A 336 -0.15 -17.74 3.43
C HIS A 336 -0.45 -16.32 3.93
N ASN A 337 0.57 -15.47 4.09
CA ASN A 337 0.41 -14.13 4.65
C ASN A 337 -0.43 -13.21 3.74
N LEU A 338 -0.23 -13.30 2.42
CA LEU A 338 -1.05 -12.52 1.49
C LEU A 338 -2.48 -13.04 1.43
N HIS A 339 -2.68 -14.36 1.39
CA HIS A 339 -4.02 -14.94 1.46
C HIS A 339 -4.75 -14.48 2.73
N PHE A 340 -4.06 -14.49 3.88
CA PHE A 340 -4.63 -14.04 5.15
C PHE A 340 -5.16 -12.60 5.06
N LEU A 341 -4.37 -11.64 4.53
CA LEU A 341 -4.81 -10.25 4.42
C LEU A 341 -5.90 -10.03 3.36
N LEU A 342 -5.80 -10.72 2.22
CA LEU A 342 -6.81 -10.62 1.16
C LEU A 342 -8.16 -11.19 1.62
N ASP A 343 -8.14 -12.31 2.34
CA ASP A 343 -9.34 -12.89 2.94
C ASP A 343 -9.89 -12.02 4.08
N PHE A 344 -9.02 -11.47 4.91
CA PHE A 344 -9.41 -10.55 5.99
C PHE A 344 -10.13 -9.30 5.44
N THR A 345 -9.60 -8.68 4.38
CA THR A 345 -10.29 -7.55 3.73
C THR A 345 -11.61 -7.96 3.07
N LYS A 346 -11.73 -9.19 2.57
CA LYS A 346 -12.99 -9.76 2.08
C LYS A 346 -14.01 -9.93 3.22
N GLN A 347 -13.58 -10.43 4.38
CA GLN A 347 -14.44 -10.53 5.58
C GLN A 347 -14.92 -9.15 6.04
N ILE A 348 -14.04 -8.13 6.02
CA ILE A 348 -14.39 -6.74 6.33
C ILE A 348 -15.47 -6.23 5.38
N ARG A 349 -15.33 -6.42 4.06
CA ARG A 349 -16.36 -6.03 3.09
C ARG A 349 -17.70 -6.69 3.35
N SER A 350 -17.71 -7.99 3.64
CA SER A 350 -18.94 -8.73 3.97
C SER A 350 -19.59 -8.19 5.25
N ALA A 351 -18.81 -7.85 6.24
CA ALA A 351 -19.31 -7.28 7.50
C ALA A 351 -19.87 -5.85 7.30
N ILE A 352 -19.27 -5.03 6.46
CA ILE A 352 -19.82 -3.71 6.10
C ILE A 352 -21.14 -3.88 5.34
N ALA A 353 -21.20 -4.81 4.39
CA ALA A 353 -22.40 -5.09 3.62
C ALA A 353 -23.59 -5.50 4.50
N SER A 354 -23.34 -6.29 5.56
CA SER A 354 -24.37 -6.75 6.54
C SER A 354 -24.52 -5.85 7.75
N ASP A 355 -23.79 -4.72 7.83
CA ASP A 355 -23.80 -3.78 8.98
C ASP A 355 -23.32 -4.39 10.32
N THR A 356 -22.47 -5.41 10.24
CA THR A 356 -21.86 -6.13 11.39
C THR A 356 -20.37 -5.84 11.55
N PHE A 357 -19.88 -4.79 10.91
CA PHE A 357 -18.45 -4.44 10.96
C PHE A 357 -17.96 -4.08 12.38
N PRO A 358 -18.70 -3.32 13.22
CA PRO A 358 -18.25 -3.04 14.59
C PRO A 358 -18.00 -4.30 15.41
N GLU A 359 -18.85 -5.31 15.29
CA GLU A 359 -18.72 -6.59 16.00
C GLU A 359 -17.52 -7.41 15.48
N LEU A 360 -17.26 -7.37 14.16
CA LEU A 360 -16.06 -7.99 13.58
C LEU A 360 -14.80 -7.31 14.14
N ARG A 361 -14.76 -5.97 14.15
CA ARG A 361 -13.64 -5.17 14.64
C ARG A 361 -13.33 -5.49 16.10
N GLU A 362 -14.33 -5.42 16.99
CA GLU A 362 -14.21 -5.68 18.43
C GLU A 362 -13.65 -7.09 18.67
N ARG A 363 -14.31 -8.12 18.12
CA ARG A 363 -13.88 -9.52 18.25
C ARG A 363 -12.45 -9.74 17.72
N PHE A 364 -12.07 -9.07 16.62
CA PHE A 364 -10.74 -9.21 16.07
C PHE A 364 -9.70 -8.61 17.00
N LEU A 365 -9.90 -7.38 17.48
CA LEU A 365 -8.96 -6.66 18.35
C LEU A 365 -8.80 -7.31 19.72
N GLU A 366 -9.86 -7.92 20.28
CA GLU A 366 -9.78 -8.68 21.52
C GLU A 366 -8.85 -9.90 21.43
N ASN A 367 -8.79 -10.54 20.27
CA ASN A 367 -8.03 -11.78 20.08
C ASN A 367 -6.63 -11.54 19.47
N TYR A 368 -6.42 -10.45 18.73
CA TYR A 368 -5.18 -10.20 18.00
C TYR A 368 -4.06 -9.69 18.93
N ARG A 369 -2.92 -10.41 18.96
CA ARG A 369 -1.70 -10.07 19.70
C ARG A 369 -0.56 -9.84 18.70
N GLY A 370 -0.62 -8.75 17.97
CA GLY A 370 0.28 -8.41 16.85
C GLY A 370 1.60 -7.76 17.22
#